data_cbc11853395690035a86042601c221c5
#
_entry.id   cbc11853395690035a86042601c221c5
#
_cell.length_a   1.000
_cell.length_b   1.000
_cell.length_c   1.000
_cell.angle_alpha   90.00
_cell.angle_beta   90.00
_cell.angle_gamma   90.00
#
_symmetry.space_group_name_H-M   'P 1'
#
loop_
_entity.id
_entity.type
_entity.pdbx_description
1 polymer ?
#
loop_
_entity_poly.entity_id
_entity_poly.type
_entity_poly.pdbx_seq_one_letter_code
_entity_poly.pdbx_strand_id
1 'polypeptide(L)'
;MRSSLLARRAGAVAAAAVIATTGVMAVAGAAGASTAHAKRLHTHLSIADKRAVEHHKHVTIIAGRLTTPGFRLPGRLIFLDRVTAKHKPVIVGRERTGRFGGVAFAVAPRVKTHYVLVFEGTPRLHSSHSRVVTVKG
;
A
#
# COMPACT_ATOMS: atom_id res chain seq x y z
N MET A 1 34.36 35.71 17.96
CA MET A 1 34.97 36.68 17.05
C MET A 1 34.70 36.27 15.61
N ARG A 2 34.09 37.20 14.89
CA ARG A 2 34.08 37.45 13.44
C ARG A 2 33.44 36.31 12.60
N SER A 3 32.20 36.51 12.14
CA SER A 3 31.71 37.41 11.05
C SER A 3 32.29 37.04 9.69
N SER A 4 31.46 36.66 8.75
CA SER A 4 30.94 37.50 7.66
C SER A 4 30.46 36.59 6.54
N LEU A 5 29.28 36.76 6.11
CA LEU A 5 28.73 37.67 5.06
C LEU A 5 28.68 37.04 3.69
N LEU A 6 27.42 36.83 3.26
CA LEU A 6 26.80 37.36 2.05
C LEU A 6 27.44 37.05 0.68
N ALA A 7 26.68 36.41 -0.18
CA ALA A 7 26.47 36.97 -1.52
C ALA A 7 25.18 36.39 -2.17
N ARG A 8 24.23 37.26 -2.30
CA ARG A 8 23.14 37.25 -3.26
C ARG A 8 23.69 37.26 -4.69
N ARG A 9 23.05 36.56 -5.60
CA ARG A 9 22.87 37.08 -6.96
C ARG A 9 21.58 36.60 -7.56
N ALA A 10 20.69 37.54 -7.70
CA ALA A 10 19.54 37.47 -8.60
C ALA A 10 20.05 37.68 -10.05
N GLY A 11 19.41 37.08 -10.99
CA GLY A 11 19.62 37.31 -12.41
C GLY A 11 18.37 36.92 -13.19
N ALA A 12 17.46 37.86 -13.28
CA ALA A 12 16.34 37.79 -14.23
C ALA A 12 16.83 38.26 -15.61
N VAL A 13 16.53 37.52 -16.65
CA VAL A 13 16.49 38.08 -18.02
C VAL A 13 15.28 37.50 -18.72
N ALA A 14 14.35 38.37 -18.99
CA ALA A 14 13.25 38.17 -19.91
C ALA A 14 13.75 38.39 -21.35
N ALA A 15 13.30 37.59 -22.28
CA ALA A 15 13.25 37.95 -23.68
C ALA A 15 12.02 37.32 -24.34
N ALA A 16 11.11 38.17 -24.69
CA ALA A 16 9.96 37.89 -25.53
C ALA A 16 10.41 37.76 -26.99
N ALA A 17 9.86 36.80 -27.70
CA ALA A 17 9.78 36.84 -29.14
C ALA A 17 8.42 36.30 -29.60
N VAL A 18 7.59 37.22 -30.02
CA VAL A 18 6.32 37.00 -30.74
C VAL A 18 6.69 36.71 -32.18
N ILE A 19 6.28 35.57 -32.71
CA ILE A 19 6.12 35.37 -34.15
C ILE A 19 4.74 34.76 -34.39
N ALA A 20 3.89 35.60 -34.92
CA ALA A 20 2.61 35.18 -35.50
C ALA A 20 2.87 34.61 -36.89
N THR A 21 2.41 33.42 -37.13
CA THR A 21 2.14 32.91 -38.47
C THR A 21 0.80 32.18 -38.53
N THR A 22 -0.03 32.74 -39.32
CA THR A 22 -1.36 32.31 -39.78
C THR A 22 -1.37 30.91 -40.39
N GLY A 23 -2.39 30.17 -40.02
CA GLY A 23 -3.11 29.28 -40.93
C GLY A 23 -2.55 27.87 -41.04
N VAL A 24 -3.26 26.93 -40.47
CA VAL A 24 -3.75 25.74 -41.17
C VAL A 24 -4.85 25.13 -40.30
N MET A 25 -6.01 24.93 -40.87
CA MET A 25 -7.08 24.12 -40.34
C MET A 25 -6.57 22.70 -40.03
N ALA A 26 -6.24 22.43 -38.79
CA ALA A 26 -6.11 21.07 -38.31
C ALA A 26 -7.51 20.58 -37.98
N VAL A 27 -8.02 19.71 -38.80
CA VAL A 27 -9.14 18.85 -38.46
C VAL A 27 -8.78 18.18 -37.13
N ALA A 28 -9.43 18.63 -36.08
CA ALA A 28 -9.41 17.93 -34.79
C ALA A 28 -10.12 16.60 -34.99
N GLY A 29 -9.35 15.61 -35.44
CA GLY A 29 -9.73 14.23 -35.23
C GLY A 29 -9.88 14.07 -33.74
N ALA A 30 -11.09 13.95 -33.27
CA ALA A 30 -11.40 13.46 -31.94
C ALA A 30 -10.81 12.06 -31.86
N ALA A 31 -9.54 11.98 -31.51
CA ALA A 31 -8.96 10.79 -30.95
C ALA A 31 -9.71 10.61 -29.61
N GLY A 32 -10.81 9.89 -29.66
CA GLY A 32 -11.45 9.38 -28.48
C GLY A 32 -10.34 8.68 -27.71
N ALA A 33 -9.81 9.35 -26.68
CA ALA A 33 -9.00 8.71 -25.70
C ALA A 33 -9.89 7.68 -25.03
N SER A 34 -9.95 6.49 -25.65
CA SER A 34 -10.44 5.31 -24.99
C SER A 34 -9.53 5.13 -23.78
N THR A 35 -9.97 5.64 -22.64
CA THR A 35 -9.41 5.27 -21.37
C THR A 35 -9.73 3.79 -21.19
N ALA A 36 -8.89 2.95 -21.79
CA ALA A 36 -8.90 1.54 -21.49
C ALA A 36 -8.68 1.46 -19.97
N HIS A 37 -9.75 1.23 -19.26
CA HIS A 37 -9.68 0.93 -17.84
C HIS A 37 -8.84 -0.33 -17.71
N ALA A 38 -7.56 -0.14 -17.36
CA ALA A 38 -6.63 -1.23 -17.17
C ALA A 38 -7.29 -2.20 -16.18
N LYS A 39 -7.64 -3.39 -16.65
CA LYS A 39 -8.30 -4.41 -15.83
C LYS A 39 -7.46 -4.66 -14.60
N ARG A 40 -7.99 -4.36 -13.42
CA ARG A 40 -7.33 -4.65 -12.16
C ARG A 40 -7.17 -6.15 -12.01
N LEU A 41 -6.02 -6.56 -11.53
CA LEU A 41 -5.76 -7.96 -11.20
C LEU A 41 -6.38 -8.31 -9.86
N HIS A 42 -7.03 -9.45 -9.80
CA HIS A 42 -7.52 -10.01 -8.55
C HIS A 42 -6.34 -10.41 -7.65
N THR A 43 -6.48 -10.13 -6.36
CA THR A 43 -5.51 -10.54 -5.35
C THR A 43 -6.12 -11.54 -4.40
N HIS A 44 -5.28 -12.38 -3.83
CA HIS A 44 -5.64 -13.35 -2.81
C HIS A 44 -4.71 -13.16 -1.62
N LEU A 45 -5.30 -12.99 -0.43
CA LEU A 45 -4.58 -12.83 0.83
C LEU A 45 -4.87 -14.03 1.73
N SER A 46 -3.88 -14.88 1.90
CA SER A 46 -3.96 -16.02 2.82
C SER A 46 -3.58 -15.60 4.24
N ILE A 47 -4.01 -16.37 5.24
CA ILE A 47 -3.63 -16.20 6.64
C ILE A 47 -3.46 -17.55 7.31
N ALA A 48 -2.48 -17.62 8.19
CA ALA A 48 -2.22 -18.73 9.11
C ALA A 48 -1.72 -18.17 10.44
N ASP A 49 -2.00 -18.86 11.51
CA ASP A 49 -1.48 -18.53 12.83
C ASP A 49 -0.63 -19.67 13.38
N LYS A 50 0.42 -19.33 14.10
CA LYS A 50 1.32 -20.26 14.76
C LYS A 50 1.72 -19.73 16.13
N ARG A 51 1.60 -20.55 17.16
CA ARG A 51 2.14 -20.22 18.46
C ARG A 51 3.67 -20.29 18.44
N ALA A 52 4.29 -19.31 19.07
CA ALA A 52 5.73 -19.22 19.25
C ALA A 52 6.05 -18.75 20.67
N VAL A 53 7.30 -18.92 21.07
CA VAL A 53 7.81 -18.36 22.34
C VAL A 53 8.89 -17.36 21.94
N GLU A 54 8.71 -16.11 22.32
CA GLU A 54 9.64 -15.03 22.07
C GLU A 54 9.99 -14.37 23.41
N HIS A 55 11.28 -14.30 23.73
CA HIS A 55 11.77 -13.72 24.98
C HIS A 55 11.02 -14.26 26.23
N HIS A 56 10.84 -15.58 26.30
CA HIS A 56 10.12 -16.28 27.37
C HIS A 56 8.62 -15.93 27.49
N LYS A 57 8.04 -15.28 26.46
CA LYS A 57 6.61 -15.00 26.39
C LYS A 57 5.96 -15.78 25.26
N HIS A 58 4.77 -16.29 25.54
CA HIS A 58 3.97 -16.92 24.49
C HIS A 58 3.40 -15.84 23.59
N VAL A 59 3.72 -15.93 22.31
CA VAL A 59 3.19 -15.05 21.26
C VAL A 59 2.55 -15.90 20.17
N THR A 60 1.63 -15.34 19.45
CA THR A 60 1.10 -15.94 18.23
C THR A 60 1.59 -15.16 17.04
N ILE A 61 2.23 -15.83 16.11
CA ILE A 61 2.63 -15.26 14.83
C ILE A 61 1.47 -15.44 13.85
N ILE A 62 0.92 -14.33 13.38
CA ILE A 62 -0.06 -14.30 12.31
C ILE A 62 0.70 -14.05 11.02
N ALA A 63 0.80 -15.06 10.18
CA ALA A 63 1.47 -14.99 8.89
C ALA A 63 0.47 -14.92 7.75
N GLY A 64 0.79 -14.19 6.71
CA GLY A 64 -0.02 -14.08 5.51
C GLY A 64 0.83 -14.07 4.24
N ARG A 65 0.17 -14.27 3.11
CA ARG A 65 0.79 -14.14 1.81
C ARG A 65 -0.18 -13.50 0.83
N LEU A 66 0.29 -12.46 0.16
CA LEU A 66 -0.43 -11.77 -0.89
C LEU A 66 0.04 -12.27 -2.26
N THR A 67 -0.90 -12.72 -3.06
CA THR A 67 -0.66 -13.23 -4.41
C THR A 67 -1.68 -12.68 -5.39
N THR A 68 -1.35 -12.78 -6.66
CA THR A 68 -2.27 -12.66 -7.80
C THR A 68 -2.06 -13.90 -8.68
N PRO A 69 -2.96 -14.26 -9.59
CA PRO A 69 -2.76 -15.42 -10.46
C PRO A 69 -1.40 -15.39 -11.14
N GLY A 70 -0.55 -16.38 -10.81
CA GLY A 70 0.80 -16.55 -11.34
C GLY A 70 1.90 -15.76 -10.65
N PHE A 71 1.62 -14.83 -9.72
CA PHE A 71 2.64 -13.97 -9.12
C PHE A 71 2.47 -13.77 -7.62
N ARG A 72 3.59 -13.64 -6.94
CA ARG A 72 3.68 -13.17 -5.56
C ARG A 72 3.84 -11.65 -5.58
N LEU A 73 3.25 -10.97 -4.62
CA LEU A 73 3.22 -9.50 -4.60
C LEU A 73 4.12 -8.94 -3.48
N PRO A 74 5.40 -8.63 -3.78
CA PRO A 74 6.31 -8.03 -2.80
C PRO A 74 6.03 -6.54 -2.58
N GLY A 75 6.48 -6.02 -1.45
CA GLY A 75 6.48 -4.59 -1.13
C GLY A 75 5.09 -3.97 -0.93
N ARG A 76 4.04 -4.78 -0.75
CA ARG A 76 2.66 -4.31 -0.58
C ARG A 76 2.33 -4.13 0.90
N LEU A 77 1.68 -3.03 1.23
CA LEU A 77 1.27 -2.74 2.60
C LEU A 77 0.07 -3.60 2.98
N ILE A 78 0.21 -4.34 4.07
CA ILE A 78 -0.84 -5.18 4.66
C ILE A 78 -1.14 -4.65 6.04
N PHE A 79 -2.40 -4.59 6.38
CA PHE A 79 -2.89 -4.23 7.69
C PHE A 79 -3.34 -5.48 8.45
N LEU A 80 -3.05 -5.51 9.73
CA LEU A 80 -3.63 -6.46 10.66
C LEU A 80 -4.73 -5.78 11.44
N ASP A 81 -5.95 -6.20 11.22
CA ASP A 81 -7.12 -5.66 11.88
C ASP A 81 -7.59 -6.61 12.99
N ARG A 82 -7.88 -6.03 14.15
CA ARG A 82 -8.61 -6.71 15.23
C ARG A 82 -10.10 -6.51 15.00
N VAL A 83 -10.81 -7.62 14.91
CA VAL A 83 -12.25 -7.65 14.67
C VAL A 83 -13.00 -7.96 15.97
N THR A 84 -14.01 -7.18 16.28
CA THR A 84 -14.92 -7.40 17.41
C THR A 84 -16.37 -7.36 16.91
N ALA A 85 -17.24 -8.17 17.52
CA ALA A 85 -18.63 -8.26 17.09
C ALA A 85 -19.43 -6.95 17.18
N LYS A 86 -19.01 -6.04 18.06
CA LYS A 86 -19.77 -4.81 18.40
C LYS A 86 -19.13 -3.53 17.87
N HIS A 87 -17.91 -3.55 17.37
CA HIS A 87 -17.17 -2.37 16.96
C HIS A 87 -16.57 -2.54 15.58
N LYS A 88 -16.30 -1.43 14.92
CA LYS A 88 -15.55 -1.43 13.65
C LYS A 88 -14.18 -2.08 13.85
N PRO A 89 -13.64 -2.74 12.82
CA PRO A 89 -12.29 -3.27 12.85
C PRO A 89 -11.28 -2.19 13.23
N VAL A 90 -10.29 -2.56 14.03
CA VAL A 90 -9.23 -1.64 14.48
C VAL A 90 -7.90 -2.14 13.96
N ILE A 91 -7.18 -1.30 13.24
CA ILE A 91 -5.83 -1.60 12.76
C ILE A 91 -4.91 -1.69 13.97
N VAL A 92 -4.30 -2.86 14.17
CA VAL A 92 -3.36 -3.12 15.26
C VAL A 92 -1.93 -3.36 14.77
N GLY A 93 -1.74 -3.52 13.48
CA GLY A 93 -0.43 -3.66 12.86
C GLY A 93 -0.45 -3.33 11.38
N ARG A 94 0.71 -2.99 10.84
CA ARG A 94 0.94 -2.77 9.42
C ARG A 94 2.34 -3.22 9.06
N GLU A 95 2.46 -3.91 7.94
CA GLU A 95 3.74 -4.45 7.47
C GLU A 95 3.74 -4.53 5.94
N ARG A 96 4.92 -4.45 5.33
CA ARG A 96 5.06 -4.65 3.90
C ARG A 96 5.40 -6.10 3.59
N THR A 97 4.80 -6.63 2.54
CA THR A 97 5.13 -7.98 2.06
C THR A 97 6.59 -8.06 1.64
N GLY A 98 7.25 -9.13 2.05
CA GLY A 98 8.61 -9.46 1.64
C GLY A 98 8.70 -9.92 0.19
N ARG A 99 9.89 -10.25 -0.27
CA ARG A 99 10.19 -10.65 -1.66
C ARG A 99 9.29 -11.78 -2.20
N PHE A 100 8.77 -12.62 -1.34
CA PHE A 100 7.87 -13.72 -1.70
C PHE A 100 6.38 -13.45 -1.39
N GLY A 101 6.02 -12.18 -1.19
CA GLY A 101 4.66 -11.78 -0.90
C GLY A 101 4.20 -12.10 0.53
N GLY A 102 5.09 -12.58 1.40
CA GLY A 102 4.78 -12.94 2.78
C GLY A 102 4.82 -11.74 3.73
N VAL A 103 4.03 -11.83 4.81
CA VAL A 103 4.00 -10.88 5.91
C VAL A 103 3.80 -11.65 7.21
N ALA A 104 4.29 -11.13 8.34
CA ALA A 104 4.11 -11.75 9.64
C ALA A 104 3.95 -10.70 10.74
N PHE A 105 3.03 -10.95 11.66
CA PHE A 105 2.76 -10.10 12.81
C PHE A 105 2.84 -10.93 14.09
N ALA A 106 3.55 -10.46 15.09
CA ALA A 106 3.56 -11.07 16.43
C ALA A 106 2.47 -10.40 17.28
N VAL A 107 1.57 -11.20 17.84
CA VAL A 107 0.49 -10.74 18.72
C VAL A 107 0.46 -11.55 20.00
N ALA A 108 0.14 -10.89 21.12
CA ALA A 108 -0.03 -11.51 22.43
C ALA A 108 -1.30 -10.97 23.09
N PRO A 109 -2.49 -11.35 22.61
CA PRO A 109 -3.74 -10.89 23.21
C PRO A 109 -3.92 -11.50 24.59
N ARG A 110 -4.49 -10.74 25.51
CA ARG A 110 -4.82 -11.23 26.88
C ARG A 110 -6.13 -12.02 26.93
N VAL A 111 -6.94 -11.86 25.93
CA VAL A 111 -8.26 -12.52 25.79
C VAL A 111 -8.42 -13.04 24.37
N LYS A 112 -9.37 -13.95 24.19
CA LYS A 112 -9.73 -14.47 22.88
C LYS A 112 -10.02 -13.30 21.93
N THR A 113 -9.22 -13.19 20.86
CA THR A 113 -9.25 -12.07 19.93
C THR A 113 -9.26 -12.57 18.49
N HIS A 114 -10.05 -11.90 17.64
CA HIS A 114 -10.17 -12.21 16.24
C HIS A 114 -9.34 -11.24 15.40
N TYR A 115 -8.64 -11.77 14.40
CA TYR A 115 -7.80 -10.98 13.51
C TYR A 115 -8.10 -11.30 12.04
N VAL A 116 -7.91 -10.30 11.19
CA VAL A 116 -8.00 -10.40 9.74
C VAL A 116 -6.86 -9.61 9.10
N LEU A 117 -6.30 -10.12 8.03
CA LEU A 117 -5.36 -9.36 7.22
C LEU A 117 -6.12 -8.64 6.11
N VAL A 118 -5.74 -7.41 5.84
CA VAL A 118 -6.37 -6.54 4.85
C VAL A 118 -5.33 -5.97 3.91
N PHE A 119 -5.59 -6.09 2.63
CA PHE A 119 -4.91 -5.37 1.55
C PHE A 119 -5.91 -4.43 0.89
N GLU A 120 -5.66 -3.12 0.96
CA GLU A 120 -6.59 -2.11 0.43
C GLU A 120 -6.61 -2.03 -1.10
N GLY A 121 -5.66 -2.68 -1.75
CA GLY A 121 -5.54 -2.62 -3.20
C GLY A 121 -4.65 -1.48 -3.70
N THR A 122 -4.58 -1.36 -5.00
CA THR A 122 -3.91 -0.28 -5.74
C THR A 122 -4.71 0.01 -7.01
N PRO A 123 -4.36 1.04 -7.79
CA PRO A 123 -5.02 1.27 -9.08
C PRO A 123 -5.00 0.07 -10.04
N ARG A 124 -4.04 -0.85 -9.87
CA ARG A 124 -3.87 -2.06 -10.71
C ARG A 124 -4.25 -3.37 -10.03
N LEU A 125 -4.50 -3.34 -8.72
CA LEU A 125 -4.78 -4.53 -7.91
C LEU A 125 -6.06 -4.33 -7.12
N HIS A 126 -6.96 -5.32 -7.13
CA HIS A 126 -8.12 -5.31 -6.25
C HIS A 126 -7.70 -5.43 -4.79
N SER A 127 -8.50 -4.86 -3.89
CA SER A 127 -8.39 -5.11 -2.46
C SER A 127 -8.70 -6.57 -2.14
N SER A 128 -8.17 -7.08 -1.05
CA SER A 128 -8.49 -8.41 -0.57
C SER A 128 -8.38 -8.51 0.95
N HIS A 129 -9.15 -9.43 1.51
CA HIS A 129 -9.15 -9.74 2.93
C HIS A 129 -8.86 -11.22 3.11
N SER A 130 -8.18 -11.56 4.19
CA SER A 130 -8.02 -12.96 4.58
C SER A 130 -9.30 -13.47 5.28
N ARG A 131 -9.34 -14.77 5.55
CA ARG A 131 -10.28 -15.30 6.55
C ARG A 131 -9.95 -14.72 7.93
N VAL A 132 -10.91 -14.76 8.84
CA VAL A 132 -10.69 -14.41 10.25
C VAL A 132 -9.98 -15.55 10.96
N VAL A 133 -8.94 -15.25 11.74
CA VAL A 133 -8.31 -16.18 12.68
C VAL A 133 -8.61 -15.77 14.10
N THR A 134 -8.70 -16.76 15.00
CA THR A 134 -8.97 -16.55 16.41
C THR A 134 -7.76 -16.94 17.22
N VAL A 135 -7.17 -15.98 17.90
CA VAL A 135 -6.06 -16.18 18.83
C VAL A 135 -6.59 -16.21 20.25
N LYS A 136 -6.24 -17.27 20.98
CA LYS A 136 -6.55 -17.37 22.41
C LYS A 136 -5.47 -16.62 23.20
N GLY A 137 -5.88 -15.90 24.21
CA GLY A 137 -4.98 -15.28 25.17
C GLY A 137 -4.37 -16.30 26.10
#